data_7218eebbcb27952a178ba50fe0e07322
#
_entry.id   7218eebbcb27952a178ba50fe0e07322
#
_cell.length_a   1.000
_cell.length_b   1.000
_cell.length_c   1.000
_cell.angle_alpha   90.00
_cell.angle_beta   90.00
_cell.angle_gamma   90.00
#
_symmetry.space_group_name_H-M   'P 1'
#
loop_
_entity.id
_entity.type
_entity.pdbx_description
1 polymer ?
#
loop_
_entity_poly.entity_id
_entity_poly.type
_entity_poly.pdbx_seq_one_letter_code
_entity_poly.pdbx_strand_id
1 'polypeptide(L)'
;VQIAASATSAQAREARYAALEREAGGDAAILLGHTLDDQAETVLLGLARGSGPRSLAGMAARRGRLTRPLLGLHRHTTARACAEVGLEPWHDPMNADPHFARVRTRTRVLPMLERELGPGIAEALARTADLCRDAAEALDVAAAPLISTTLDVDVLASAQPGVRRAAIAAWLTERGAPSASWVHVTAVEALVTDWHGQRGIDVAGGAVLREEGYLVYVPR
;
A
#
# COMPACT_ATOMS: atom_id res chain seq x y z
N VAL A 1 -23.46 -3.96 5.82
CA VAL A 1 -22.53 -5.12 5.71
C VAL A 1 -22.38 -5.70 7.09
N GLN A 2 -22.87 -6.93 7.32
CA GLN A 2 -22.59 -7.66 8.56
C GLN A 2 -21.17 -8.24 8.46
N ILE A 3 -20.31 -7.82 9.38
CA ILE A 3 -18.93 -8.32 9.51
C ILE A 3 -18.85 -9.09 10.81
N ALA A 4 -18.22 -10.27 10.80
CA ALA A 4 -18.04 -11.07 12.01
C ALA A 4 -17.29 -10.25 13.08
N ALA A 5 -17.71 -10.35 14.34
CA ALA A 5 -17.11 -9.61 15.45
C ALA A 5 -15.60 -9.90 15.66
N SER A 6 -15.12 -11.02 15.12
CA SER A 6 -13.69 -11.44 15.14
C SER A 6 -12.90 -11.02 13.90
N ALA A 7 -13.51 -10.27 12.96
CA ALA A 7 -12.82 -9.89 11.71
C ALA A 7 -11.66 -8.94 11.98
N THR A 8 -10.53 -9.20 11.36
CA THR A 8 -9.40 -8.27 11.37
C THR A 8 -9.75 -6.95 10.67
N SER A 9 -9.05 -5.88 11.00
CA SER A 9 -9.21 -4.57 10.33
C SER A 9 -9.04 -4.67 8.80
N ALA A 10 -8.20 -5.58 8.31
CA ALA A 10 -8.01 -5.84 6.88
C ALA A 10 -9.25 -6.50 6.26
N GLN A 11 -9.79 -7.54 6.89
CA GLN A 11 -11.00 -8.24 6.43
C GLN A 11 -12.23 -7.33 6.43
N ALA A 12 -12.38 -6.50 7.47
CA ALA A 12 -13.45 -5.52 7.55
C ALA A 12 -13.35 -4.47 6.42
N ARG A 13 -12.13 -4.03 6.10
CA ARG A 13 -11.87 -3.13 4.98
C ARG A 13 -12.23 -3.78 3.65
N GLU A 14 -11.79 -4.99 3.40
CA GLU A 14 -12.04 -5.74 2.16
C GLU A 14 -13.55 -5.97 1.95
N ALA A 15 -14.27 -6.43 2.97
CA ALA A 15 -15.72 -6.59 2.93
C ALA A 15 -16.46 -5.29 2.61
N ARG A 16 -15.99 -4.14 3.17
CA ARG A 16 -16.55 -2.82 2.86
C ARG A 16 -16.34 -2.44 1.40
N TYR A 17 -15.13 -2.63 0.85
CA TYR A 17 -14.87 -2.31 -0.56
C TYR A 17 -15.69 -3.22 -1.50
N ALA A 18 -15.75 -4.52 -1.23
CA ALA A 18 -16.56 -5.45 -2.00
C ALA A 18 -18.07 -5.08 -1.99
N ALA A 19 -18.57 -4.58 -0.87
CA ALA A 19 -19.94 -4.08 -0.79
C ALA A 19 -20.15 -2.82 -1.61
N LEU A 20 -19.23 -1.85 -1.53
CA LEU A 20 -19.29 -0.61 -2.32
C LEU A 20 -19.24 -0.90 -3.83
N GLU A 21 -18.38 -1.82 -4.26
CA GLU A 21 -18.26 -2.21 -5.66
C GLU A 21 -19.53 -2.88 -6.19
N ARG A 22 -20.19 -3.71 -5.37
CA ARG A 22 -21.46 -4.36 -5.70
C ARG A 22 -22.60 -3.35 -5.85
N GLU A 23 -22.72 -2.42 -4.89
CA GLU A 23 -23.78 -1.41 -4.88
C GLU A 23 -23.61 -0.36 -5.99
N ALA A 24 -22.37 0.01 -6.31
CA ALA A 24 -22.10 1.00 -7.34
C ALA A 24 -22.51 0.55 -8.76
N GLY A 25 -22.60 -0.76 -9.02
CA GLY A 25 -22.94 -1.30 -10.34
C GLY A 25 -22.02 -0.82 -11.48
N GLY A 26 -22.00 -1.48 -12.62
CA GLY A 26 -21.33 -1.08 -13.84
C GLY A 26 -20.01 -0.30 -13.67
N ASP A 27 -19.84 0.81 -14.38
CA ASP A 27 -18.63 1.65 -14.39
C ASP A 27 -18.68 2.89 -13.47
N ALA A 28 -19.67 2.99 -12.57
CA ALA A 28 -19.83 4.17 -11.72
C ALA A 28 -18.60 4.37 -10.80
N ALA A 29 -18.19 5.63 -10.67
CA ALA A 29 -17.12 6.01 -9.73
C ALA A 29 -17.59 5.87 -8.28
N ILE A 30 -16.72 5.34 -7.41
CA ILE A 30 -16.97 5.21 -5.97
C ILE A 30 -16.20 6.32 -5.26
N LEU A 31 -16.93 7.27 -4.66
CA LEU A 31 -16.33 8.37 -3.93
C LEU A 31 -16.06 7.95 -2.47
N LEU A 32 -14.85 8.15 -2.00
CA LEU A 32 -14.41 7.83 -0.64
C LEU A 32 -14.02 9.11 0.10
N GLY A 33 -14.58 9.31 1.29
CA GLY A 33 -14.37 10.48 2.13
C GLY A 33 -13.05 10.52 2.91
N HIS A 34 -11.96 9.95 2.36
CA HIS A 34 -10.65 10.03 3.01
C HIS A 34 -10.09 11.45 2.91
N THR A 35 -9.50 11.91 4.01
CA THR A 35 -8.92 13.23 4.17
C THR A 35 -7.39 13.20 4.18
N LEU A 36 -6.76 14.38 4.22
CA LEU A 36 -5.31 14.55 4.39
C LEU A 36 -4.82 13.91 5.69
N ASP A 37 -5.60 14.00 6.77
CA ASP A 37 -5.28 13.34 8.04
C ASP A 37 -5.26 11.80 7.89
N ASP A 38 -6.18 11.22 7.12
CA ASP A 38 -6.19 9.78 6.83
C ASP A 38 -4.97 9.37 5.98
N GLN A 39 -4.49 10.26 5.11
CA GLN A 39 -3.26 10.07 4.35
C GLN A 39 -2.05 10.03 5.28
N ALA A 40 -1.91 11.01 6.18
CA ALA A 40 -0.84 11.07 7.16
C ALA A 40 -0.81 9.83 8.07
N GLU A 41 -1.98 9.40 8.58
CA GLU A 41 -2.11 8.15 9.33
C GLU A 41 -1.61 6.94 8.53
N THR A 42 -1.95 6.88 7.25
CA THR A 42 -1.56 5.77 6.36
C THR A 42 -0.07 5.72 6.12
N VAL A 43 0.57 6.87 5.92
CA VAL A 43 2.03 6.99 5.73
C VAL A 43 2.78 6.58 6.99
N LEU A 44 2.38 7.08 8.16
CA LEU A 44 3.02 6.71 9.44
C LEU A 44 2.90 5.20 9.72
N LEU A 45 1.73 4.61 9.47
CA LEU A 45 1.54 3.18 9.62
C LEU A 45 2.34 2.38 8.58
N GLY A 46 2.57 2.93 7.38
CA GLY A 46 3.46 2.37 6.37
C GLY A 46 4.92 2.38 6.84
N LEU A 47 5.37 3.53 7.34
CA LEU A 47 6.72 3.72 7.87
C LEU A 47 7.01 2.77 9.04
N ALA A 48 6.08 2.64 9.98
CA ALA A 48 6.22 1.75 11.14
C ALA A 48 6.36 0.26 10.76
N ARG A 49 5.91 -0.15 9.57
CA ARG A 49 6.08 -1.50 9.04
C ARG A 49 7.38 -1.71 8.27
N GLY A 50 8.20 -0.67 8.10
CA GLY A 50 9.46 -0.76 7.33
C GLY A 50 9.25 -1.06 5.85
N SER A 51 8.09 -0.72 5.30
CA SER A 51 7.75 -0.98 3.90
C SER A 51 8.34 0.10 3.00
N GLY A 52 8.85 -0.28 1.83
CA GLY A 52 9.50 0.63 0.88
C GLY A 52 8.62 1.74 0.28
N PRO A 53 9.10 2.48 -0.73
CA PRO A 53 8.43 3.67 -1.29
C PRO A 53 6.97 3.43 -1.66
N ARG A 54 6.66 2.26 -2.22
CA ARG A 54 5.28 1.89 -2.62
C ARG A 54 4.29 1.87 -1.44
N SER A 55 4.72 1.49 -0.24
CA SER A 55 3.89 1.55 0.96
C SER A 55 3.77 2.96 1.53
N LEU A 56 4.84 3.76 1.41
CA LEU A 56 4.86 5.17 1.81
C LEU A 56 4.08 6.06 0.84
N ALA A 57 3.85 5.63 -0.39
CA ALA A 57 2.99 6.31 -1.38
C ALA A 57 1.54 6.53 -0.89
N GLY A 58 1.15 5.90 0.22
CA GLY A 58 -0.14 6.10 0.87
C GLY A 58 -1.32 5.73 -0.04
N MET A 59 -2.37 6.55 0.02
CA MET A 59 -3.56 6.39 -0.81
C MET A 59 -3.44 7.28 -2.06
N ALA A 60 -3.65 6.71 -3.25
CA ALA A 60 -3.79 7.50 -4.47
C ALA A 60 -5.13 8.25 -4.48
N ALA A 61 -5.15 9.46 -5.05
CA ALA A 61 -6.39 10.23 -5.24
C ALA A 61 -7.40 9.44 -6.10
N ARG A 62 -6.91 8.68 -7.09
CA ARG A 62 -7.71 7.78 -7.91
C ARG A 62 -7.01 6.42 -8.08
N ARG A 63 -7.79 5.35 -7.94
CA ARG A 63 -7.33 3.97 -8.21
C ARG A 63 -8.49 3.16 -8.79
N GLY A 64 -8.45 2.92 -10.09
CA GLY A 64 -9.59 2.33 -10.79
C GLY A 64 -10.85 3.19 -10.61
N ARG A 65 -11.92 2.58 -10.13
CA ARG A 65 -13.21 3.26 -9.86
C ARG A 65 -13.22 4.08 -8.56
N LEU A 66 -12.25 3.84 -7.66
CA LEU A 66 -12.17 4.53 -6.36
C LEU A 66 -11.58 5.93 -6.54
N THR A 67 -12.28 6.96 -6.10
CA THR A 67 -11.83 8.35 -6.11
C THR A 67 -11.93 8.94 -4.70
N ARG A 68 -10.93 9.73 -4.30
CA ARG A 68 -10.82 10.36 -2.98
C ARG A 68 -10.74 11.88 -3.13
N PRO A 69 -11.87 12.56 -3.37
CA PRO A 69 -11.87 13.99 -3.70
C PRO A 69 -11.43 14.87 -2.53
N LEU A 70 -11.52 14.36 -1.28
CA LEU A 70 -11.19 15.12 -0.07
C LEU A 70 -9.76 14.85 0.44
N LEU A 71 -8.92 14.10 -0.30
CA LEU A 71 -7.62 13.65 0.16
C LEU A 71 -6.63 14.79 0.43
N GLY A 72 -6.83 15.95 -0.18
CA GLY A 72 -6.04 17.16 0.06
C GLY A 72 -6.63 18.11 1.12
N LEU A 73 -7.76 17.74 1.76
CA LEU A 73 -8.44 18.56 2.74
C LEU A 73 -8.29 17.98 4.15
N HIS A 74 -8.09 18.84 5.14
CA HIS A 74 -8.09 18.42 6.54
C HIS A 74 -9.48 17.96 7.00
N ARG A 75 -9.50 17.01 7.92
CA ARG A 75 -10.74 16.53 8.55
C ARG A 75 -11.53 17.64 9.23
N HIS A 76 -10.87 18.61 9.87
CA HIS A 76 -11.56 19.75 10.47
C HIS A 76 -12.30 20.62 9.45
N THR A 77 -11.79 20.72 8.22
CA THR A 77 -12.44 21.46 7.14
C THR A 77 -13.74 20.76 6.72
N THR A 78 -13.74 19.44 6.59
CA THR A 78 -14.95 18.68 6.25
C THR A 78 -15.96 18.69 7.40
N ALA A 79 -15.49 18.61 8.65
CA ALA A 79 -16.36 18.72 9.83
C ALA A 79 -17.05 20.10 9.91
N ARG A 80 -16.30 21.18 9.64
CA ARG A 80 -16.85 22.53 9.60
C ARG A 80 -17.88 22.68 8.48
N ALA A 81 -17.62 22.17 7.29
CA ALA A 81 -18.58 22.20 6.19
C ALA A 81 -19.87 21.47 6.54
N CYS A 82 -19.82 20.31 7.20
CA CYS A 82 -21.03 19.63 7.70
C CYS A 82 -21.81 20.50 8.69
N ALA A 83 -21.12 21.13 9.64
CA ALA A 83 -21.77 21.99 10.63
C ALA A 83 -22.43 23.23 9.98
N GLU A 84 -21.76 23.87 8.98
CA GLU A 84 -22.28 25.05 8.26
C GLU A 84 -23.58 24.74 7.48
N VAL A 85 -23.75 23.51 7.00
CA VAL A 85 -24.97 23.08 6.29
C VAL A 85 -25.97 22.32 7.17
N GLY A 86 -25.72 22.27 8.48
CA GLY A 86 -26.62 21.63 9.45
C GLY A 86 -26.65 20.10 9.39
N LEU A 87 -25.60 19.45 8.85
CA LEU A 87 -25.49 17.99 8.85
C LEU A 87 -24.82 17.50 10.12
N GLU A 88 -25.44 16.55 10.81
CA GLU A 88 -24.84 15.83 11.93
C GLU A 88 -24.22 14.53 11.44
N PRO A 89 -22.86 14.40 11.40
CA PRO A 89 -22.19 13.17 11.04
C PRO A 89 -22.44 12.08 12.10
N TRP A 90 -22.75 10.87 11.67
CA TRP A 90 -22.74 9.74 12.58
C TRP A 90 -21.31 9.41 13.04
N HIS A 91 -21.13 9.34 14.36
CA HIS A 91 -19.86 9.01 14.99
C HIS A 91 -19.81 7.51 15.30
N ASP A 92 -19.16 6.74 14.44
CA ASP A 92 -18.90 5.31 14.67
C ASP A 92 -18.02 5.14 15.92
N PRO A 93 -18.49 4.42 16.97
CA PRO A 93 -17.70 4.18 18.19
C PRO A 93 -16.34 3.51 17.93
N MET A 94 -16.21 2.70 16.88
CA MET A 94 -14.93 2.06 16.49
C MET A 94 -13.87 3.08 16.12
N ASN A 95 -14.25 4.28 15.69
CA ASN A 95 -13.31 5.36 15.37
C ASN A 95 -12.66 5.99 16.62
N ALA A 96 -13.14 5.66 17.81
CA ALA A 96 -12.57 6.09 19.09
C ALA A 96 -11.84 4.96 19.84
N ASP A 97 -11.91 3.71 19.38
CA ASP A 97 -11.34 2.55 20.07
C ASP A 97 -9.81 2.52 19.94
N PRO A 98 -9.05 2.68 21.04
CA PRO A 98 -7.59 2.71 21.04
C PRO A 98 -6.93 1.35 20.77
N HIS A 99 -7.69 0.25 20.68
CA HIS A 99 -7.15 -1.03 20.22
C HIS A 99 -6.64 -0.94 18.78
N PHE A 100 -7.25 -0.10 17.95
CA PHE A 100 -6.81 0.10 16.57
C PHE A 100 -5.60 1.04 16.48
N ALA A 101 -4.54 0.57 15.82
CA ALA A 101 -3.31 1.35 15.62
C ALA A 101 -3.60 2.69 14.92
N ARG A 102 -4.55 2.73 13.98
CA ARG A 102 -4.96 3.96 13.30
C ARG A 102 -5.56 5.00 14.27
N VAL A 103 -6.37 4.56 15.23
CA VAL A 103 -6.93 5.45 16.26
C VAL A 103 -5.81 6.01 17.14
N ARG A 104 -4.86 5.16 17.58
CA ARG A 104 -3.70 5.64 18.36
C ARG A 104 -2.83 6.61 17.56
N THR A 105 -2.60 6.34 16.27
CA THR A 105 -1.86 7.26 15.38
C THR A 105 -2.55 8.63 15.33
N ARG A 106 -3.86 8.66 15.13
CA ARG A 106 -4.67 9.88 15.06
C ARG A 106 -4.69 10.66 16.37
N THR A 107 -4.94 9.98 17.49
CA THR A 107 -5.24 10.63 18.77
C THR A 107 -4.02 10.88 19.65
N ARG A 108 -2.90 10.22 19.38
CA ARG A 108 -1.69 10.29 20.22
C ARG A 108 -0.45 10.62 19.43
N VAL A 109 -0.16 9.87 18.35
CA VAL A 109 1.13 9.99 17.65
C VAL A 109 1.19 11.27 16.83
N LEU A 110 0.23 11.53 15.94
CA LEU A 110 0.22 12.76 15.13
C LEU A 110 0.20 14.03 16.00
N PRO A 111 -0.67 14.16 17.03
CA PRO A 111 -0.63 15.33 17.91
C PRO A 111 0.69 15.48 18.68
N MET A 112 1.33 14.38 19.05
CA MET A 112 2.66 14.41 19.66
C MET A 112 3.71 14.95 18.67
N LEU A 113 3.73 14.44 17.43
CA LEU A 113 4.67 14.91 16.41
C LEU A 113 4.48 16.39 16.08
N GLU A 114 3.24 16.87 15.95
CA GLU A 114 2.93 18.29 15.73
C GLU A 114 3.47 19.18 16.88
N ARG A 115 3.39 18.70 18.12
CA ARG A 115 3.88 19.44 19.30
C ARG A 115 5.40 19.44 19.39
N GLU A 116 6.06 18.30 19.14
CA GLU A 116 7.50 18.13 19.36
C GLU A 116 8.35 18.57 18.15
N LEU A 117 7.83 18.40 16.93
CA LEU A 117 8.54 18.70 15.69
C LEU A 117 8.03 19.97 14.99
N GLY A 118 6.95 20.57 15.51
CA GLY A 118 6.31 21.74 14.93
C GLY A 118 5.10 21.41 14.04
N PRO A 119 4.32 22.44 13.67
CA PRO A 119 3.09 22.27 12.89
C PRO A 119 3.37 21.87 11.43
N GLY A 120 2.40 21.23 10.82
CA GLY A 120 2.44 20.84 9.39
C GLY A 120 2.95 19.42 9.13
N ILE A 121 2.98 18.58 10.16
CA ILE A 121 3.40 17.17 10.02
C ILE A 121 2.45 16.39 9.10
N ALA A 122 1.14 16.59 9.21
CA ALA A 122 0.17 15.90 8.36
C ALA A 122 0.39 16.23 6.87
N GLU A 123 0.60 17.50 6.55
CA GLU A 123 0.91 17.96 5.18
C GLU A 123 2.28 17.47 4.70
N ALA A 124 3.28 17.44 5.57
CA ALA A 124 4.60 16.92 5.24
C ALA A 124 4.54 15.44 4.90
N LEU A 125 3.79 14.65 5.66
CA LEU A 125 3.56 13.22 5.39
C LEU A 125 2.78 13.01 4.08
N ALA A 126 1.77 13.84 3.79
CA ALA A 126 1.04 13.78 2.53
C ALA A 126 1.96 14.09 1.33
N ARG A 127 2.79 15.13 1.41
CA ARG A 127 3.80 15.43 0.37
C ARG A 127 4.81 14.28 0.20
N THR A 128 5.25 13.68 1.30
CA THR A 128 6.13 12.51 1.26
C THR A 128 5.46 11.34 0.52
N ALA A 129 4.16 11.13 0.74
CA ALA A 129 3.42 10.09 0.01
C ALA A 129 3.42 10.34 -1.50
N ASP A 130 3.22 11.57 -1.95
CA ASP A 130 3.25 11.93 -3.37
C ASP A 130 4.64 11.70 -3.98
N LEU A 131 5.71 12.19 -3.32
CA LEU A 131 7.08 11.95 -3.76
C LEU A 131 7.43 10.46 -3.82
N CYS A 132 6.99 9.67 -2.83
CA CYS A 132 7.19 8.23 -2.83
C CYS A 132 6.39 7.53 -3.96
N ARG A 133 5.23 8.06 -4.32
CA ARG A 133 4.43 7.55 -5.44
C ARG A 133 5.14 7.79 -6.77
N ASP A 134 5.60 9.02 -7.00
CA ASP A 134 6.33 9.39 -8.21
C ASP A 134 7.59 8.53 -8.37
N ALA A 135 8.34 8.33 -7.29
CA ALA A 135 9.52 7.47 -7.28
C ALA A 135 9.18 5.99 -7.56
N ALA A 136 8.08 5.48 -6.97
CA ALA A 136 7.63 4.11 -7.20
C ALA A 136 7.17 3.91 -8.65
N GLU A 137 6.44 4.86 -9.23
CA GLU A 137 6.00 4.83 -10.63
C GLU A 137 7.19 4.88 -11.60
N ALA A 138 8.20 5.70 -11.33
CA ALA A 138 9.43 5.74 -12.12
C ALA A 138 10.19 4.40 -12.09
N LEU A 139 10.24 3.75 -10.91
CA LEU A 139 10.81 2.41 -10.78
C LEU A 139 9.99 1.36 -11.55
N ASP A 140 8.66 1.46 -11.54
CA ASP A 140 7.79 0.54 -12.27
C ASP A 140 8.00 0.67 -13.79
N VAL A 141 8.10 1.88 -14.31
CA VAL A 141 8.40 2.13 -15.72
C VAL A 141 9.78 1.54 -16.10
N ALA A 142 10.80 1.76 -15.26
CA ALA A 142 12.14 1.22 -15.51
C ALA A 142 12.19 -0.32 -15.38
N ALA A 143 11.36 -0.91 -14.53
CA ALA A 143 11.28 -2.34 -14.30
C ALA A 143 10.49 -3.10 -15.40
N ALA A 144 9.49 -2.45 -16.01
CA ALA A 144 8.59 -3.07 -16.95
C ALA A 144 9.28 -3.85 -18.09
N PRO A 145 10.37 -3.36 -18.73
CA PRO A 145 11.08 -4.10 -19.76
C PRO A 145 11.76 -5.39 -19.29
N LEU A 146 11.96 -5.55 -17.97
CA LEU A 146 12.60 -6.72 -17.36
C LEU A 146 11.60 -7.84 -17.07
N ILE A 147 10.29 -7.57 -17.17
CA ILE A 147 9.22 -8.48 -16.75
C ILE A 147 8.76 -9.30 -17.96
N SER A 148 8.82 -10.61 -17.81
CA SER A 148 8.28 -11.58 -18.78
C SER A 148 7.71 -12.81 -18.04
N THR A 149 7.43 -13.90 -18.75
CA THR A 149 6.94 -15.14 -18.13
C THR A 149 7.92 -15.67 -17.09
N THR A 150 9.21 -15.62 -17.41
CA THR A 150 10.33 -15.90 -16.52
C THR A 150 11.20 -14.65 -16.45
N LEU A 151 12.02 -14.49 -15.41
CA LEU A 151 12.96 -13.37 -15.34
C LEU A 151 14.37 -13.84 -15.68
N ASP A 152 15.01 -13.19 -16.64
CA ASP A 152 16.40 -13.44 -17.03
C ASP A 152 17.35 -12.95 -15.92
N VAL A 153 18.17 -13.86 -15.41
CA VAL A 153 19.07 -13.60 -14.28
C VAL A 153 20.17 -12.62 -14.66
N ASP A 154 20.75 -12.69 -15.86
CA ASP A 154 21.85 -11.83 -16.28
C ASP A 154 21.35 -10.39 -16.51
N VAL A 155 20.15 -10.26 -17.08
CA VAL A 155 19.47 -8.97 -17.23
C VAL A 155 19.18 -8.36 -15.86
N LEU A 156 18.62 -9.16 -14.94
CA LEU A 156 18.36 -8.69 -13.57
C LEU A 156 19.65 -8.33 -12.82
N ALA A 157 20.71 -9.11 -12.97
CA ALA A 157 22.00 -8.85 -12.32
C ALA A 157 22.62 -7.51 -12.77
N SER A 158 22.45 -7.16 -14.05
CA SER A 158 22.93 -5.89 -14.61
C SER A 158 22.09 -4.67 -14.20
N ALA A 159 20.84 -4.88 -13.78
CA ALA A 159 19.94 -3.80 -13.42
C ALA A 159 20.30 -3.17 -12.06
N GLN A 160 20.01 -1.87 -11.91
CA GLN A 160 20.12 -1.19 -10.62
C GLN A 160 19.29 -1.90 -9.54
N PRO A 161 19.76 -2.01 -8.28
CA PRO A 161 19.06 -2.78 -7.23
C PRO A 161 17.60 -2.40 -7.04
N GLY A 162 17.26 -1.11 -7.10
CA GLY A 162 15.88 -0.64 -6.98
C GLY A 162 14.98 -1.13 -8.13
N VAL A 163 15.46 -1.09 -9.35
CA VAL A 163 14.77 -1.53 -10.57
C VAL A 163 14.59 -3.05 -10.54
N ARG A 164 15.65 -3.79 -10.21
CA ARG A 164 15.64 -5.26 -10.07
C ARG A 164 14.57 -5.70 -9.06
N ARG A 165 14.54 -5.10 -7.86
CA ARG A 165 13.54 -5.41 -6.83
C ARG A 165 12.13 -5.04 -7.26
N ALA A 166 11.96 -3.92 -7.96
CA ALA A 166 10.67 -3.53 -8.52
C ALA A 166 10.17 -4.56 -9.55
N ALA A 167 11.06 -5.03 -10.45
CA ALA A 167 10.73 -6.07 -11.41
C ALA A 167 10.32 -7.39 -10.73
N ILE A 168 11.10 -7.86 -9.75
CA ILE A 168 10.79 -9.07 -8.99
C ILE A 168 9.43 -8.93 -8.27
N ALA A 169 9.17 -7.79 -7.60
CA ALA A 169 7.92 -7.57 -6.87
C ALA A 169 6.70 -7.53 -7.81
N ALA A 170 6.81 -6.87 -8.95
CA ALA A 170 5.76 -6.81 -9.96
C ALA A 170 5.50 -8.19 -10.56
N TRP A 171 6.55 -8.90 -10.96
CA TRP A 171 6.46 -10.24 -11.50
C TRP A 171 5.81 -11.24 -10.52
N LEU A 172 6.18 -11.21 -9.24
CA LEU A 172 5.55 -12.04 -8.20
C LEU A 172 4.05 -11.73 -8.07
N THR A 173 3.67 -10.46 -8.15
CA THR A 173 2.26 -10.04 -8.09
C THR A 173 1.46 -10.60 -9.27
N GLU A 174 2.01 -10.55 -10.49
CA GLU A 174 1.41 -11.12 -11.70
C GLU A 174 1.27 -12.64 -11.64
N ARG A 175 2.15 -13.32 -10.92
CA ARG A 175 2.13 -14.78 -10.73
C ARG A 175 1.22 -15.25 -9.59
N GLY A 176 0.45 -14.34 -8.98
CA GLY A 176 -0.50 -14.69 -7.93
C GLY A 176 0.09 -14.66 -6.52
N ALA A 177 1.23 -14.02 -6.33
CA ALA A 177 1.83 -13.74 -5.01
C ALA A 177 1.74 -12.26 -4.62
N PRO A 178 0.53 -11.63 -4.57
CA PRO A 178 0.36 -10.18 -4.38
C PRO A 178 0.79 -9.68 -2.99
N SER A 179 0.97 -10.59 -2.04
CA SER A 179 1.41 -10.27 -0.68
C SER A 179 2.91 -10.50 -0.46
N ALA A 180 3.70 -10.61 -1.55
CA ALA A 180 5.14 -10.73 -1.42
C ALA A 180 5.72 -9.55 -0.65
N SER A 181 6.20 -9.80 0.56
CA SER A 181 6.81 -8.80 1.44
C SER A 181 8.24 -8.48 0.98
N TRP A 182 8.81 -7.44 1.56
CA TRP A 182 10.24 -7.14 1.37
C TRP A 182 11.14 -8.36 1.59
N VAL A 183 10.85 -9.19 2.59
CA VAL A 183 11.60 -10.42 2.89
C VAL A 183 11.56 -11.39 1.70
N HIS A 184 10.39 -11.59 1.09
CA HIS A 184 10.27 -12.45 -0.09
C HIS A 184 11.01 -11.88 -1.30
N VAL A 185 10.87 -10.59 -1.56
CA VAL A 185 11.55 -9.93 -2.69
C VAL A 185 13.08 -10.02 -2.55
N THR A 186 13.63 -9.77 -1.35
CA THR A 186 15.07 -9.86 -1.11
C THR A 186 15.59 -11.30 -1.12
N ALA A 187 14.79 -12.26 -0.67
CA ALA A 187 15.13 -13.68 -0.76
C ALA A 187 15.18 -14.15 -2.22
N VAL A 188 14.22 -13.73 -3.06
CA VAL A 188 14.23 -13.99 -4.50
C VAL A 188 15.38 -13.26 -5.18
N GLU A 189 15.68 -12.01 -4.79
CA GLU A 189 16.84 -11.27 -5.30
C GLU A 189 18.17 -12.01 -5.04
N ALA A 190 18.30 -12.70 -3.90
CA ALA A 190 19.49 -13.48 -3.57
C ALA A 190 19.72 -14.65 -4.57
N LEU A 191 18.67 -15.16 -5.24
CA LEU A 191 18.85 -16.13 -6.33
C LEU A 191 19.56 -15.52 -7.54
N VAL A 192 19.59 -14.20 -7.66
CA VAL A 192 20.31 -13.47 -8.71
C VAL A 192 21.71 -13.05 -8.25
N THR A 193 21.81 -12.46 -7.05
CA THR A 193 22.99 -11.74 -6.58
C THR A 193 23.96 -12.58 -5.73
N ASP A 194 23.46 -13.66 -5.15
CA ASP A 194 24.20 -14.53 -4.22
C ASP A 194 23.86 -16.00 -4.46
N TRP A 195 23.95 -16.42 -5.73
CA TRP A 195 23.63 -17.79 -6.12
C TRP A 195 24.77 -18.76 -5.80
N HIS A 196 24.48 -19.78 -5.01
CA HIS A 196 25.42 -20.87 -4.67
C HIS A 196 24.75 -22.27 -4.73
N GLY A 197 23.72 -22.42 -5.56
CA GLY A 197 23.00 -23.70 -5.73
C GLY A 197 21.91 -23.94 -4.70
N GLN A 198 21.45 -22.88 -3.99
CA GLN A 198 20.38 -23.00 -3.02
C GLN A 198 19.05 -23.41 -3.65
N ARG A 199 18.20 -24.06 -2.83
CA ARG A 199 16.83 -24.42 -3.21
C ARG A 199 15.98 -23.17 -3.47
N GLY A 200 14.87 -23.36 -4.16
CA GLY A 200 13.93 -22.26 -4.45
C GLY A 200 13.40 -21.58 -3.19
N ILE A 201 12.87 -20.39 -3.39
CA ILE A 201 12.29 -19.53 -2.35
C ILE A 201 10.77 -19.70 -2.35
N ASP A 202 10.22 -20.10 -1.20
CA ASP A 202 8.78 -20.18 -0.99
C ASP A 202 8.16 -18.79 -0.95
N VAL A 203 7.09 -18.60 -1.72
CA VAL A 203 6.29 -17.38 -1.78
C VAL A 203 4.80 -17.75 -1.71
N ALA A 204 3.92 -16.76 -1.52
CA ALA A 204 2.50 -17.02 -1.51
C ALA A 204 2.06 -17.71 -2.82
N GLY A 205 1.35 -18.85 -2.69
CA GLY A 205 0.83 -19.62 -3.81
C GLY A 205 1.84 -20.45 -4.60
N GLY A 206 3.15 -20.47 -4.21
CA GLY A 206 4.13 -21.24 -4.96
C GLY A 206 5.57 -21.10 -4.45
N ALA A 207 6.52 -21.32 -5.36
CA ALA A 207 7.95 -21.14 -5.10
C ALA A 207 8.63 -20.50 -6.33
N VAL A 208 9.73 -19.79 -6.11
CA VAL A 208 10.61 -19.29 -7.16
C VAL A 208 11.87 -20.13 -7.20
N LEU A 209 12.20 -20.66 -8.34
CA LEU A 209 13.41 -21.44 -8.62
C LEU A 209 14.33 -20.65 -9.57
N ARG A 210 15.63 -20.92 -9.51
CA ARG A 210 16.57 -20.53 -10.57
C ARG A 210 16.91 -21.77 -11.41
N GLU A 211 16.50 -21.73 -12.67
CA GLU A 211 16.70 -22.83 -13.65
C GLU A 211 17.24 -22.23 -14.94
N GLU A 212 18.30 -22.83 -15.48
CA GLU A 212 18.91 -22.48 -16.79
C GLU A 212 19.12 -20.97 -17.03
N GLY A 213 19.48 -20.23 -15.98
CA GLY A 213 19.70 -18.76 -16.09
C GLY A 213 18.44 -17.90 -15.92
N TYR A 214 17.31 -18.51 -15.55
CA TYR A 214 16.04 -17.82 -15.36
C TYR A 214 15.48 -18.02 -13.95
N LEU A 215 14.74 -17.02 -13.45
CA LEU A 215 13.84 -17.23 -12.31
C LEU A 215 12.49 -17.70 -12.84
N VAL A 216 12.04 -18.83 -12.31
CA VAL A 216 10.80 -19.53 -12.71
C VAL A 216 9.87 -19.60 -11.51
N TYR A 217 8.59 -19.23 -11.69
CA TYR A 217 7.56 -19.40 -10.66
C TYR A 217 6.86 -20.74 -10.84
N VAL A 218 6.84 -21.55 -9.79
CA VAL A 218 6.18 -22.86 -9.75
C VAL A 218 4.97 -22.75 -8.80
N PRO A 219 3.72 -22.76 -9.31
CA PRO A 219 2.53 -22.72 -8.45
C PRO A 219 2.40 -24.03 -7.63
N ARG A 220 1.76 -23.92 -6.46
CA ARG A 220 1.40 -25.06 -5.59
C ARG A 220 -0.10 -25.22 -5.47
#